data_9a0ab629f30a3c35f4084817a223a992
#
_entry.id   9a0ab629f30a3c35f4084817a223a992
#
_cell.length_a   1.000
_cell.length_b   1.000
_cell.length_c   1.000
_cell.angle_alpha   90.00
_cell.angle_beta   90.00
_cell.angle_gamma   90.00
#
_symmetry.space_group_name_H-M   'P 1'
#
loop_
_entity.id
_entity.type
_entity.pdbx_description
1 polymer ?
#
loop_
_entity_poly.entity_id
_entity_poly.type
_entity_poly.pdbx_seq_one_letter_code
_entity_poly.pdbx_strand_id
1 'polypeptide(L)'
;KYQGAESDVVTTKIGTPQIGDTYSVGDLNYKLTGTKEVTVTGLAKVTDTLVIPSSVTISGKVYKVTAIQDKAFYRNEDIVNVTIGNNVVNVGKYAFYQCSGLETVKFGKRVAIINTCAFTQCPNLENVTLPSSIRKIGAKAFYQCTSIKIFKINGSALEYVGKKGLAINKTVTLRLPKK
;
A
#
# COMPACT_ATOMS: atom_id res chain seq x y z
N LYS A 1 12.85 -18.94 -15.40
CA LYS A 1 11.66 -19.72 -15.02
C LYS A 1 11.38 -19.44 -13.55
N TYR A 2 10.44 -18.56 -13.25
CA TYR A 2 9.92 -18.38 -11.88
C TYR A 2 8.95 -19.54 -11.62
N GLN A 3 9.36 -20.49 -10.81
CA GLN A 3 8.43 -21.43 -10.19
C GLN A 3 7.70 -20.68 -9.09
N GLY A 4 6.38 -20.49 -9.27
CA GLY A 4 5.51 -19.94 -8.23
C GLY A 4 5.49 -20.89 -7.05
N ALA A 5 5.94 -20.42 -5.88
CA ALA A 5 5.73 -21.12 -4.64
C ALA A 5 4.21 -21.23 -4.42
N GLU A 6 3.71 -22.44 -4.29
CA GLU A 6 2.35 -22.71 -3.81
C GLU A 6 2.27 -22.14 -2.39
N SER A 7 1.46 -21.09 -2.22
CA SER A 7 1.23 -20.50 -0.91
C SER A 7 0.23 -21.36 -0.16
N ASP A 8 0.62 -21.91 0.97
CA ASP A 8 -0.27 -22.62 1.90
C ASP A 8 -1.43 -21.71 2.31
N VAL A 9 -2.61 -22.05 1.81
CA VAL A 9 -3.86 -21.37 2.17
C VAL A 9 -4.36 -21.97 3.47
N VAL A 10 -4.26 -21.23 4.57
CA VAL A 10 -4.95 -21.59 5.81
C VAL A 10 -6.36 -21.02 5.75
N THR A 11 -7.29 -21.79 5.21
CA THR A 11 -8.72 -21.45 5.22
C THR A 11 -9.41 -22.10 6.41
N THR A 12 -9.92 -21.30 7.31
CA THR A 12 -10.74 -21.75 8.46
C THR A 12 -12.23 -21.89 8.11
N LYS A 13 -12.64 -21.60 6.87
CA LYS A 13 -14.05 -21.70 6.43
C LYS A 13 -14.25 -22.78 5.38
N ILE A 14 -15.12 -23.73 5.68
CA ILE A 14 -15.66 -24.70 4.72
C ILE A 14 -16.85 -24.03 4.02
N GLY A 15 -16.75 -23.74 2.72
CA GLY A 15 -17.82 -23.14 1.91
C GLY A 15 -17.31 -22.27 0.76
N THR A 16 -18.23 -21.84 -0.09
CA THR A 16 -17.91 -20.88 -1.18
C THR A 16 -17.59 -19.52 -0.58
N PRO A 17 -16.45 -18.87 -0.96
CA PRO A 17 -16.10 -17.55 -0.48
C PRO A 17 -17.20 -16.50 -0.70
N GLN A 18 -17.56 -15.75 0.35
CA GLN A 18 -18.60 -14.73 0.33
C GLN A 18 -17.97 -13.34 0.56
N ILE A 19 -18.63 -12.29 0.03
CA ILE A 19 -18.22 -10.91 0.30
C ILE A 19 -18.26 -10.67 1.81
N GLY A 20 -17.17 -10.10 2.34
CA GLY A 20 -17.00 -9.87 3.78
C GLY A 20 -16.14 -10.91 4.48
N ASP A 21 -15.95 -12.10 3.90
CA ASP A 21 -15.08 -13.13 4.44
C ASP A 21 -13.61 -12.69 4.46
N THR A 22 -12.88 -13.20 5.45
CA THR A 22 -11.44 -12.93 5.62
C THR A 22 -10.62 -14.19 5.45
N TYR A 23 -9.43 -14.04 4.86
CA TYR A 23 -8.51 -15.12 4.55
C TYR A 23 -7.08 -14.70 4.83
N SER A 24 -6.25 -15.64 5.31
CA SER A 24 -4.80 -15.48 5.39
C SER A 24 -4.16 -16.26 4.27
N VAL A 25 -3.37 -15.59 3.42
CA VAL A 25 -2.62 -16.20 2.32
C VAL A 25 -1.20 -15.64 2.33
N GLY A 26 -0.20 -16.53 2.48
CA GLY A 26 1.18 -16.10 2.67
C GLY A 26 1.33 -15.25 3.93
N ASP A 27 1.93 -14.08 3.78
CA ASP A 27 2.20 -13.17 4.91
C ASP A 27 1.10 -12.14 5.15
N LEU A 28 -0.02 -12.22 4.41
CA LEU A 28 -1.06 -11.20 4.40
C LEU A 28 -2.45 -11.74 4.73
N ASN A 29 -3.22 -10.89 5.40
CA ASN A 29 -4.65 -11.06 5.61
C ASN A 29 -5.44 -10.28 4.55
N TYR A 30 -6.51 -10.87 4.06
CA TYR A 30 -7.37 -10.32 3.02
C TYR A 30 -8.83 -10.38 3.45
N LYS A 31 -9.62 -9.42 2.96
CA LYS A 31 -11.08 -9.43 3.05
C LYS A 31 -11.67 -9.40 1.64
N LEU A 32 -12.62 -10.28 1.34
CA LEU A 32 -13.39 -10.21 0.10
C LEU A 32 -14.26 -8.96 0.10
N THR A 33 -14.06 -8.10 -0.89
CA THR A 33 -14.79 -6.82 -1.05
C THR A 33 -15.64 -6.79 -2.31
N GLY A 34 -15.48 -7.79 -3.17
CA GLY A 34 -16.26 -7.96 -4.39
C GLY A 34 -16.17 -9.39 -4.91
N THR A 35 -16.91 -9.70 -5.97
CA THR A 35 -16.95 -11.04 -6.58
C THR A 35 -15.60 -11.50 -7.13
N LYS A 36 -14.70 -10.57 -7.45
CA LYS A 36 -13.35 -10.80 -7.97
C LYS A 36 -12.29 -9.90 -7.35
N GLU A 37 -12.59 -9.31 -6.19
CA GLU A 37 -11.73 -8.31 -5.55
C GLU A 37 -11.56 -8.55 -4.06
N VAL A 38 -10.35 -8.27 -3.57
CA VAL A 38 -9.99 -8.30 -2.16
C VAL A 38 -9.26 -7.03 -1.76
N THR A 39 -9.36 -6.73 -0.47
CA THR A 39 -8.61 -5.70 0.21
C THR A 39 -7.63 -6.35 1.19
N VAL A 40 -6.37 -5.90 1.21
CA VAL A 40 -5.39 -6.29 2.24
C VAL A 40 -5.79 -5.63 3.56
N THR A 41 -5.88 -6.42 4.63
CA THR A 41 -6.32 -5.95 5.95
C THR A 41 -5.21 -5.88 6.98
N GLY A 42 -4.06 -6.52 6.73
CA GLY A 42 -2.91 -6.52 7.62
C GLY A 42 -1.96 -7.67 7.37
N LEU A 43 -1.00 -7.85 8.28
CA LEU A 43 -0.07 -8.97 8.28
C LEU A 43 -0.71 -10.21 8.89
N ALA A 44 -0.41 -11.37 8.29
CA ALA A 44 -0.62 -12.69 8.89
C ALA A 44 0.67 -13.19 9.57
N LYS A 45 1.84 -12.74 9.07
CA LYS A 45 3.17 -13.06 9.62
C LYS A 45 4.03 -11.80 9.63
N VAL A 46 4.95 -11.71 10.59
CA VAL A 46 5.94 -10.64 10.67
C VAL A 46 6.91 -10.76 9.49
N THR A 47 7.21 -9.65 8.83
CA THR A 47 8.16 -9.54 7.72
C THR A 47 8.76 -8.14 7.66
N ASP A 48 10.03 -8.05 7.28
CA ASP A 48 10.72 -6.81 6.95
C ASP A 48 10.49 -6.38 5.49
N THR A 49 10.19 -7.35 4.63
CA THR A 49 9.95 -7.13 3.20
C THR A 49 8.51 -7.51 2.85
N LEU A 50 7.63 -6.51 2.82
CA LEU A 50 6.22 -6.68 2.54
C LEU A 50 5.95 -6.59 1.03
N VAL A 51 5.46 -7.68 0.45
CA VAL A 51 4.98 -7.70 -0.94
C VAL A 51 3.46 -7.82 -0.95
N ILE A 52 2.78 -6.75 -1.34
CA ILE A 52 1.33 -6.76 -1.61
C ILE A 52 1.15 -7.16 -3.07
N PRO A 53 0.64 -8.36 -3.38
CA PRO A 53 0.56 -8.87 -4.75
C PRO A 53 -0.52 -8.13 -5.56
N SER A 54 -0.47 -8.23 -6.89
CA SER A 54 -1.53 -7.72 -7.76
C SER A 54 -2.81 -8.55 -7.68
N SER A 55 -2.67 -9.85 -7.37
CA SER A 55 -3.77 -10.80 -7.22
C SER A 55 -3.40 -11.89 -6.23
N VAL A 56 -4.41 -12.56 -5.68
CA VAL A 56 -4.26 -13.68 -4.76
C VAL A 56 -5.24 -14.79 -5.12
N THR A 57 -4.84 -16.05 -4.93
CA THR A 57 -5.72 -17.19 -5.11
C THR A 57 -6.31 -17.61 -3.77
N ILE A 58 -7.64 -17.67 -3.68
CA ILE A 58 -8.39 -18.09 -2.49
C ILE A 58 -9.37 -19.17 -2.93
N SER A 59 -9.29 -20.36 -2.32
CA SER A 59 -10.14 -21.50 -2.65
C SER A 59 -10.22 -21.79 -4.18
N GLY A 60 -9.05 -21.77 -4.84
CA GLY A 60 -8.92 -22.04 -6.28
C GLY A 60 -9.39 -20.91 -7.20
N LYS A 61 -9.86 -19.79 -6.68
CA LYS A 61 -10.27 -18.60 -7.47
C LYS A 61 -9.28 -17.46 -7.33
N VAL A 62 -9.01 -16.78 -8.45
CA VAL A 62 -8.12 -15.61 -8.48
C VAL A 62 -8.90 -14.33 -8.21
N TYR A 63 -8.44 -13.55 -7.23
CA TYR A 63 -8.98 -12.25 -6.85
C TYR A 63 -7.95 -11.14 -7.06
N LYS A 64 -8.37 -9.99 -7.59
CA LYS A 64 -7.52 -8.80 -7.70
C LYS A 64 -7.39 -8.14 -6.33
N VAL A 65 -6.17 -7.76 -5.95
CA VAL A 65 -5.92 -6.96 -4.76
C VAL A 65 -6.06 -5.49 -5.16
N THR A 66 -7.17 -4.85 -4.79
CA THR A 66 -7.52 -3.51 -5.27
C THR A 66 -7.31 -2.40 -4.24
N ALA A 67 -7.18 -2.75 -2.97
CA ALA A 67 -6.99 -1.78 -1.90
C ALA A 67 -6.15 -2.31 -0.73
N ILE A 68 -5.59 -1.37 0.02
CA ILE A 68 -5.05 -1.56 1.36
C ILE A 68 -6.03 -0.90 2.32
N GLN A 69 -6.49 -1.64 3.33
CA GLN A 69 -7.47 -1.16 4.31
C GLN A 69 -6.92 -0.03 5.18
N ASP A 70 -7.81 0.76 5.74
CA ASP A 70 -7.48 1.73 6.77
C ASP A 70 -6.77 1.03 7.94
N LYS A 71 -5.63 1.58 8.38
CA LYS A 71 -4.80 1.06 9.49
C LYS A 71 -4.22 -0.35 9.27
N ALA A 72 -4.16 -0.89 8.05
CA ALA A 72 -3.71 -2.25 7.78
C ALA A 72 -2.33 -2.59 8.40
N PHE A 73 -1.40 -1.65 8.39
CA PHE A 73 -0.05 -1.78 8.94
C PHE A 73 0.28 -0.68 9.96
N TYR A 74 -0.74 -0.18 10.67
CA TYR A 74 -0.63 0.90 11.64
C TYR A 74 0.38 0.58 12.74
N ARG A 75 1.38 1.46 12.94
CA ARG A 75 2.46 1.34 13.93
C ARG A 75 3.28 0.05 13.80
N ASN A 76 3.44 -0.45 12.59
CA ASN A 76 4.32 -1.58 12.35
C ASN A 76 5.77 -1.08 12.28
N GLU A 77 6.64 -1.62 13.12
CA GLU A 77 8.05 -1.23 13.22
C GLU A 77 8.98 -2.15 12.43
N ASP A 78 8.52 -3.34 12.08
CA ASP A 78 9.32 -4.38 11.44
C ASP A 78 9.44 -4.20 9.92
N ILE A 79 8.42 -3.61 9.28
CA ILE A 79 8.39 -3.44 7.82
C ILE A 79 9.42 -2.39 7.41
N VAL A 80 10.40 -2.80 6.60
CA VAL A 80 11.46 -1.96 6.03
C VAL A 80 11.15 -1.63 4.57
N ASN A 81 10.77 -2.64 3.78
CA ASN A 81 10.54 -2.51 2.35
C ASN A 81 9.10 -2.88 1.98
N VAL A 82 8.44 -2.05 1.21
CA VAL A 82 7.09 -2.31 0.70
C VAL A 82 7.05 -2.29 -0.81
N THR A 83 6.49 -3.33 -1.42
CA THR A 83 6.13 -3.34 -2.83
C THR A 83 4.61 -3.48 -2.97
N ILE A 84 3.96 -2.49 -3.56
CA ILE A 84 2.52 -2.45 -3.79
C ILE A 84 2.20 -2.94 -5.20
N GLY A 85 1.33 -3.94 -5.32
CA GLY A 85 0.96 -4.57 -6.58
C GLY A 85 0.20 -3.65 -7.55
N ASN A 86 0.28 -4.00 -8.84
CA ASN A 86 -0.23 -3.14 -9.91
C ASN A 86 -1.76 -3.00 -9.98
N ASN A 87 -2.53 -3.84 -9.30
CA ASN A 87 -3.99 -3.70 -9.26
C ASN A 87 -4.49 -2.87 -8.07
N VAL A 88 -3.62 -2.54 -7.11
CA VAL A 88 -3.97 -1.67 -5.99
C VAL A 88 -4.23 -0.25 -6.50
N VAL A 89 -5.41 0.26 -6.19
CA VAL A 89 -5.86 1.62 -6.55
C VAL A 89 -5.85 2.56 -5.35
N ASN A 90 -6.15 2.01 -4.17
CA ASN A 90 -6.41 2.79 -2.97
C ASN A 90 -5.52 2.34 -1.80
N VAL A 91 -4.78 3.29 -1.22
CA VAL A 91 -4.05 3.12 0.05
C VAL A 91 -4.88 3.79 1.14
N GLY A 92 -5.35 3.01 2.12
CA GLY A 92 -6.28 3.43 3.17
C GLY A 92 -5.72 4.49 4.11
N LYS A 93 -6.62 5.07 4.91
CA LYS A 93 -6.24 6.06 5.95
C LYS A 93 -5.37 5.38 7.00
N TYR A 94 -4.27 6.04 7.39
CA TYR A 94 -3.35 5.53 8.40
C TYR A 94 -2.74 4.14 8.05
N ALA A 95 -2.77 3.71 6.80
CA ALA A 95 -2.36 2.35 6.41
C ALA A 95 -0.95 1.99 6.87
N PHE A 96 0.00 2.93 6.76
CA PHE A 96 1.40 2.82 7.21
C PHE A 96 1.75 3.94 8.21
N TYR A 97 0.80 4.37 9.02
CA TYR A 97 1.04 5.41 10.02
C TYR A 97 2.02 4.93 11.09
N GLN A 98 3.07 5.72 11.36
CA GLN A 98 4.13 5.40 12.33
C GLN A 98 4.84 4.05 12.04
N CYS A 99 5.01 3.69 10.76
CA CYS A 99 5.92 2.60 10.39
C CYS A 99 7.36 3.11 10.51
N SER A 100 7.94 2.99 11.70
CA SER A 100 9.26 3.58 12.02
C SER A 100 10.40 2.91 11.26
N GLY A 101 10.30 1.62 10.94
CA GLY A 101 11.28 0.89 10.14
C GLY A 101 11.22 1.15 8.64
N LEU A 102 10.13 1.76 8.12
CA LEU A 102 9.87 1.85 6.69
C LEU A 102 10.86 2.78 5.96
N GLU A 103 11.68 2.21 5.07
CA GLU A 103 12.69 2.90 4.26
C GLU A 103 12.26 3.09 2.81
N THR A 104 11.64 2.05 2.21
CA THR A 104 11.29 2.09 0.79
C THR A 104 9.85 1.69 0.50
N VAL A 105 9.21 2.40 -0.43
CA VAL A 105 7.89 2.02 -0.98
C VAL A 105 7.92 2.07 -2.50
N LYS A 106 7.66 0.93 -3.14
CA LYS A 106 7.44 0.82 -4.59
C LYS A 106 5.94 0.79 -4.86
N PHE A 107 5.42 1.84 -5.47
CA PHE A 107 3.99 1.96 -5.80
C PHE A 107 3.65 1.27 -7.11
N GLY A 108 2.58 0.47 -7.10
CA GLY A 108 2.03 -0.15 -8.31
C GLY A 108 1.47 0.89 -9.29
N LYS A 109 1.40 0.50 -10.57
CA LYS A 109 1.05 1.41 -11.69
C LYS A 109 -0.36 2.01 -11.62
N ARG A 110 -1.28 1.43 -10.83
CA ARG A 110 -2.68 1.88 -10.72
C ARG A 110 -3.00 2.60 -9.42
N VAL A 111 -2.03 2.81 -8.53
CA VAL A 111 -2.27 3.58 -7.29
C VAL A 111 -2.70 5.00 -7.66
N ALA A 112 -3.97 5.29 -7.37
CA ALA A 112 -4.61 6.58 -7.69
C ALA A 112 -4.90 7.42 -6.44
N ILE A 113 -5.10 6.79 -5.30
CA ILE A 113 -5.50 7.45 -4.06
C ILE A 113 -4.58 7.01 -2.92
N ILE A 114 -3.93 7.99 -2.30
CA ILE A 114 -3.25 7.83 -1.01
C ILE A 114 -4.05 8.66 0.00
N ASN A 115 -4.68 8.00 0.97
CA ASN A 115 -5.59 8.67 1.89
C ASN A 115 -4.88 9.41 3.03
N THR A 116 -5.70 10.06 3.86
CA THR A 116 -5.26 10.87 5.00
C THR A 116 -4.32 10.07 5.92
N CYS A 117 -3.18 10.67 6.25
CA CYS A 117 -2.16 10.13 7.15
C CYS A 117 -1.60 8.75 6.74
N ALA A 118 -1.71 8.34 5.48
CA ALA A 118 -1.35 6.99 5.06
C ALA A 118 0.11 6.61 5.40
N PHE A 119 1.06 7.54 5.28
CA PHE A 119 2.49 7.39 5.61
C PHE A 119 2.98 8.45 6.61
N THR A 120 2.08 8.98 7.45
CA THR A 120 2.50 9.96 8.48
C THR A 120 3.47 9.32 9.47
N GLN A 121 4.53 10.06 9.82
CA GLN A 121 5.54 9.63 10.79
C GLN A 121 6.26 8.32 10.40
N CYS A 122 6.68 8.22 9.14
CA CYS A 122 7.64 7.23 8.67
C CYS A 122 9.01 7.91 8.54
N PRO A 123 9.77 8.05 9.64
CA PRO A 123 10.97 8.90 9.69
C PRO A 123 12.09 8.41 8.78
N ASN A 124 12.17 7.11 8.52
CA ASN A 124 13.22 6.49 7.72
C ASN A 124 12.89 6.39 6.22
N LEU A 125 11.67 6.77 5.80
CA LEU A 125 11.29 6.74 4.39
C LEU A 125 12.12 7.75 3.58
N GLU A 126 12.96 7.23 2.66
CA GLU A 126 13.98 8.05 2.00
C GLU A 126 13.53 8.72 0.70
N ASN A 127 12.91 7.95 -0.20
CA ASN A 127 12.53 8.45 -1.51
C ASN A 127 11.14 7.98 -1.89
N VAL A 128 10.34 8.88 -2.43
CA VAL A 128 8.97 8.60 -2.88
C VAL A 128 8.85 8.89 -4.36
N THR A 129 8.45 7.86 -5.13
CA THR A 129 8.09 8.03 -6.54
C THR A 129 6.67 7.55 -6.75
N LEU A 130 5.75 8.48 -6.96
CA LEU A 130 4.35 8.18 -7.21
C LEU A 130 4.11 7.90 -8.70
N PRO A 131 3.23 6.94 -9.04
CA PRO A 131 2.93 6.56 -10.41
C PRO A 131 2.14 7.66 -11.14
N SER A 132 2.07 7.54 -12.48
CA SER A 132 1.30 8.48 -13.32
C SER A 132 -0.22 8.43 -13.09
N SER A 133 -0.70 7.37 -12.45
CA SER A 133 -2.11 7.20 -12.09
C SER A 133 -2.55 8.00 -10.87
N ILE A 134 -1.62 8.61 -10.10
CA ILE A 134 -1.97 9.32 -8.87
C ILE A 134 -2.88 10.52 -9.14
N ARG A 135 -4.03 10.57 -8.45
CA ARG A 135 -5.04 11.66 -8.54
C ARG A 135 -5.22 12.38 -7.22
N LYS A 136 -5.09 11.66 -6.10
CA LYS A 136 -5.37 12.22 -4.79
C LYS A 136 -4.30 11.85 -3.77
N ILE A 137 -3.79 12.85 -3.07
CA ILE A 137 -2.94 12.72 -1.89
C ILE A 137 -3.70 13.35 -0.72
N GLY A 138 -4.04 12.56 0.28
CA GLY A 138 -4.82 12.97 1.44
C GLY A 138 -4.07 13.94 2.36
N ALA A 139 -4.80 14.55 3.30
CA ALA A 139 -4.19 15.43 4.29
C ALA A 139 -3.14 14.66 5.12
N LYS A 140 -1.99 15.29 5.35
CA LYS A 140 -0.86 14.73 6.11
C LYS A 140 -0.36 13.37 5.60
N ALA A 141 -0.60 13.01 4.34
CA ALA A 141 -0.25 11.68 3.83
C ALA A 141 1.22 11.31 4.05
N PHE A 142 2.15 12.26 3.88
CA PHE A 142 3.60 12.09 4.13
C PHE A 142 4.13 13.06 5.20
N TYR A 143 3.29 13.43 6.16
CA TYR A 143 3.67 14.35 7.22
C TYR A 143 4.69 13.71 8.17
N GLN A 144 5.75 14.45 8.50
CA GLN A 144 6.85 13.98 9.36
C GLN A 144 7.62 12.75 8.83
N CYS A 145 7.69 12.58 7.50
CA CYS A 145 8.66 11.68 6.87
C CYS A 145 9.97 12.45 6.67
N THR A 146 10.80 12.49 7.71
CA THR A 146 11.93 13.42 7.82
C THR A 146 13.13 13.06 6.96
N SER A 147 13.26 11.79 6.54
CA SER A 147 14.37 11.31 5.70
C SER A 147 14.11 11.40 4.20
N ILE A 148 12.93 11.84 3.76
CA ILE A 148 12.65 11.99 2.32
C ILE A 148 13.57 13.05 1.72
N LYS A 149 14.40 12.63 0.75
CA LYS A 149 15.32 13.47 -0.04
C LYS A 149 14.72 13.87 -1.39
N ILE A 150 14.03 12.93 -2.03
CA ILE A 150 13.40 13.13 -3.35
C ILE A 150 11.93 12.70 -3.28
N PHE A 151 11.05 13.62 -3.71
CA PHE A 151 9.63 13.34 -3.92
C PHE A 151 9.30 13.55 -5.40
N LYS A 152 9.00 12.47 -6.12
CA LYS A 152 8.71 12.50 -7.56
C LYS A 152 7.27 12.10 -7.83
N ILE A 153 6.60 12.83 -8.72
CA ILE A 153 5.28 12.49 -9.25
C ILE A 153 5.42 12.32 -10.75
N ASN A 154 5.16 11.10 -11.26
CA ASN A 154 5.42 10.75 -12.67
C ASN A 154 4.34 11.21 -13.64
N GLY A 155 3.17 11.65 -13.17
CA GLY A 155 2.05 12.00 -14.02
C GLY A 155 1.45 13.37 -13.72
N SER A 156 0.71 13.91 -14.68
CA SER A 156 -0.02 15.19 -14.58
C SER A 156 -1.47 15.02 -14.11
N ALA A 157 -1.90 13.81 -13.75
CA ALA A 157 -3.27 13.48 -13.37
C ALA A 157 -3.62 13.84 -11.91
N LEU A 158 -2.68 14.43 -11.15
CA LEU A 158 -2.92 14.82 -9.77
C LEU A 158 -3.95 15.96 -9.67
N GLU A 159 -5.07 15.67 -9.04
CA GLU A 159 -6.23 16.57 -8.92
C GLU A 159 -6.32 17.21 -7.52
N TYR A 160 -5.82 16.52 -6.49
CA TYR A 160 -6.00 16.97 -5.12
C TYR A 160 -4.81 16.62 -4.23
N VAL A 161 -4.35 17.61 -3.47
CA VAL A 161 -3.41 17.45 -2.36
C VAL A 161 -4.01 18.08 -1.11
N GLY A 162 -4.25 17.27 -0.11
CA GLY A 162 -4.81 17.72 1.17
C GLY A 162 -3.84 18.55 1.99
N LYS A 163 -4.35 19.25 3.02
CA LYS A 163 -3.53 20.08 3.92
C LYS A 163 -2.36 19.28 4.48
N LYS A 164 -1.13 19.78 4.29
CA LYS A 164 0.13 19.13 4.67
C LYS A 164 0.33 17.73 4.06
N GLY A 165 -0.34 17.42 2.94
CA GLY A 165 -0.22 16.11 2.27
C GLY A 165 1.20 15.79 1.82
N LEU A 166 1.94 16.81 1.39
CA LEU A 166 3.37 16.78 1.04
C LEU A 166 4.21 17.59 2.02
N ALA A 167 3.87 17.62 3.31
CA ALA A 167 4.66 18.31 4.32
C ALA A 167 5.92 17.50 4.66
N ILE A 168 6.77 17.46 3.70
CA ILE A 168 8.13 16.96 3.66
C ILE A 168 9.08 18.06 4.10
N ASN A 169 10.25 17.71 4.57
CA ASN A 169 11.26 18.62 5.10
C ASN A 169 11.65 19.69 4.06
N LYS A 170 12.13 20.87 4.49
CA LYS A 170 12.47 22.02 3.61
C LYS A 170 13.53 21.72 2.54
N THR A 171 14.28 20.64 2.65
CA THR A 171 15.35 20.23 1.72
C THR A 171 14.92 19.23 0.65
N VAL A 172 13.64 18.89 0.56
CA VAL A 172 13.17 17.87 -0.40
C VAL A 172 13.10 18.43 -1.81
N THR A 173 13.68 17.74 -2.77
CA THR A 173 13.53 18.05 -4.18
C THR A 173 12.19 17.49 -4.69
N LEU A 174 11.22 18.39 -4.94
CA LEU A 174 9.95 18.02 -5.57
C LEU A 174 10.12 18.01 -7.11
N ARG A 175 9.92 16.85 -7.71
CA ARG A 175 9.95 16.68 -9.17
C ARG A 175 8.56 16.44 -9.69
N LEU A 176 8.00 17.44 -10.36
CA LEU A 176 6.71 17.35 -11.04
C LEU A 176 6.92 17.06 -12.53
N PRO A 177 5.94 16.42 -13.22
CA PRO A 177 5.99 16.26 -14.65
C PRO A 177 5.96 17.64 -15.33
N LYS A 178 6.68 17.78 -16.44
CA LYS A 178 6.52 18.96 -17.30
C LYS A 178 5.12 18.93 -17.92
N LYS A 179 4.46 20.08 -17.93
CA LYS A 179 3.21 20.26 -18.66
C LYS A 179 3.47 20.15 -20.16
#